data_30bdaeb8d13742ef1d5359cfbcba5bca
#
_entry.id   30bdaeb8d13742ef1d5359cfbcba5bca
#
_cell.length_a   1.000
_cell.length_b   1.000
_cell.length_c   1.000
_cell.angle_alpha   90.00
_cell.angle_beta   90.00
_cell.angle_gamma   90.00
#
_symmetry.space_group_name_H-M   'P 1'
#
loop_
_entity.id
_entity.type
_entity.pdbx_description
1 polymer ?
#
loop_
_entity_poly.entity_id
_entity_poly.type
_entity_poly.pdbx_seq_one_letter_code
_entity_poly.pdbx_strand_id
1 'polypeptide(L)'
;MANHKSALKRARQNELSRLRNKAVKTRVKSIVKDVRFSVEESSSNGNVTAKLIAAQALIDKASKKGVIHKKTAARKISRLSKLVNSAKT
;
A
#
# COMPACT_ATOMS: atom_id res chain seq x y z
N MET A 1 -8.36 10.91 -38.98
CA MET A 1 -9.30 11.45 -38.02
C MET A 1 -8.62 11.77 -36.71
N ALA A 2 -8.76 13.00 -36.24
CA ALA A 2 -8.13 13.47 -35.00
C ALA A 2 -8.54 12.65 -33.77
N ASN A 3 -9.82 12.25 -33.72
CA ASN A 3 -10.38 11.50 -32.59
C ASN A 3 -9.73 10.12 -32.40
N HIS A 4 -9.30 9.52 -33.50
CA HIS A 4 -8.67 8.20 -33.44
C HIS A 4 -7.31 8.24 -32.74
N LYS A 5 -6.49 9.24 -33.07
CA LYS A 5 -5.18 9.42 -32.46
C LYS A 5 -5.31 9.77 -30.96
N SER A 6 -6.26 10.63 -30.61
CA SER A 6 -6.52 10.97 -29.21
C SER A 6 -6.97 9.76 -28.40
N ALA A 7 -7.83 8.92 -28.99
CA ALA A 7 -8.30 7.72 -28.34
C ALA A 7 -7.16 6.73 -28.08
N LEU A 8 -6.26 6.56 -29.03
CA LEU A 8 -5.09 5.68 -28.88
C LEU A 8 -4.15 6.20 -27.81
N LYS A 9 -3.90 7.51 -27.78
CA LYS A 9 -3.06 8.12 -26.77
C LYS A 9 -3.65 7.94 -25.38
N ARG A 10 -4.95 8.17 -25.26
CA ARG A 10 -5.67 8.03 -23.98
C ARG A 10 -5.63 6.58 -23.49
N ALA A 11 -5.84 5.63 -24.40
CA ALA A 11 -5.80 4.21 -24.06
C ALA A 11 -4.41 3.81 -23.53
N ARG A 12 -3.34 4.33 -24.18
CA ARG A 12 -1.98 4.07 -23.73
C ARG A 12 -1.71 4.64 -22.35
N GLN A 13 -2.14 5.89 -22.11
CA GLN A 13 -1.98 6.55 -20.81
C GLN A 13 -2.75 5.80 -19.73
N ASN A 14 -3.97 5.35 -20.02
CA ASN A 14 -4.78 4.58 -19.07
C ASN A 14 -4.11 3.25 -18.72
N GLU A 15 -3.51 2.59 -19.71
CA GLU A 15 -2.81 1.33 -19.49
C GLU A 15 -1.58 1.52 -18.60
N LEU A 16 -0.80 2.59 -18.84
CA LEU A 16 0.37 2.91 -18.03
C LEU A 16 -0.04 3.23 -16.58
N SER A 17 -1.14 4.00 -16.42
CA SER A 17 -1.67 4.33 -15.10
C SER A 17 -2.13 3.08 -14.38
N ARG A 18 -2.82 2.17 -15.07
CA ARG A 18 -3.29 0.91 -14.52
C ARG A 18 -2.12 0.07 -14.01
N LEU A 19 -1.05 -0.01 -14.78
CA LEU A 19 0.15 -0.77 -14.41
C LEU A 19 0.83 -0.18 -13.19
N ARG A 20 0.96 1.15 -13.13
CA ARG A 20 1.52 1.84 -11.96
C ARG A 20 0.67 1.60 -10.71
N ASN A 21 -0.63 1.73 -10.84
CA ASN A 21 -1.55 1.52 -9.72
C ASN A 21 -1.49 0.08 -9.21
N LYS A 22 -1.42 -0.87 -10.13
CA LYS A 22 -1.28 -2.28 -9.80
C LYS A 22 0.02 -2.53 -9.03
N ALA A 23 1.12 -1.93 -9.47
CA ALA A 23 2.41 -2.07 -8.80
C ALA A 23 2.36 -1.52 -7.37
N VAL A 24 1.73 -0.36 -7.17
CA VAL A 24 1.57 0.24 -5.85
C VAL A 24 0.72 -0.65 -4.95
N LYS A 25 -0.40 -1.17 -5.45
CA LYS A 25 -1.26 -2.07 -4.69
C LYS A 25 -0.52 -3.35 -4.28
N THR A 26 0.29 -3.88 -5.17
CA THR A 26 1.11 -5.07 -4.89
C THR A 26 2.12 -4.78 -3.78
N ARG A 27 2.77 -3.62 -3.82
CA ARG A 27 3.70 -3.21 -2.76
C ARG A 27 3.01 -3.08 -1.42
N VAL A 28 1.81 -2.49 -1.40
CA VAL A 28 1.03 -2.36 -0.17
C VAL A 28 0.71 -3.73 0.41
N LYS A 29 0.26 -4.66 -0.42
CA LYS A 29 -0.02 -6.03 0.03
C LYS A 29 1.22 -6.71 0.58
N SER A 30 2.37 -6.55 -0.09
CA SER A 30 3.63 -7.15 0.34
C SER A 30 4.07 -6.62 1.68
N ILE A 31 4.01 -5.29 1.89
CA ILE A 31 4.48 -4.70 3.14
C ILE A 31 3.55 -5.04 4.30
N VAL A 32 2.25 -5.18 4.04
CA VAL A 32 1.29 -5.64 5.04
C VAL A 32 1.61 -7.06 5.48
N LYS A 33 1.92 -7.93 4.53
CA LYS A 33 2.33 -9.30 4.83
C LYS A 33 3.62 -9.34 5.62
N ASP A 34 4.58 -8.49 5.27
CA ASP A 34 5.85 -8.40 5.99
C ASP A 34 5.65 -8.03 7.45
N VAL A 35 4.80 -7.06 7.72
CA VAL A 35 4.49 -6.65 9.10
C VAL A 35 3.85 -7.80 9.86
N ARG A 36 2.86 -8.47 9.27
CA ARG A 36 2.19 -9.61 9.90
C ARG A 36 3.14 -10.74 10.19
N PHE A 37 4.01 -11.05 9.23
CA PHE A 37 5.01 -12.10 9.38
C PHE A 37 5.98 -11.78 10.50
N SER A 38 6.42 -10.52 10.59
CA SER A 38 7.33 -10.09 11.66
C SER A 38 6.69 -10.19 13.03
N VAL A 39 5.39 -9.88 13.12
CA VAL A 39 4.65 -10.01 14.37
C VAL A 39 4.56 -11.49 14.80
N GLU A 40 4.29 -12.36 13.84
CA GLU A 40 4.21 -13.80 14.12
C GLU A 40 5.53 -14.38 14.60
N GLU A 41 6.63 -13.94 14.01
CA GLU A 41 7.95 -14.38 14.45
C GLU A 41 8.34 -13.82 15.80
N SER A 42 7.75 -12.71 16.18
CA SER A 42 7.84 -12.05 17.49
C SER A 42 9.24 -11.95 18.09
N SER A 43 10.25 -12.00 17.29
CA SER A 43 11.60 -12.14 17.79
C SER A 43 12.31 -10.82 18.04
N SER A 44 11.78 -9.70 17.53
CA SER A 44 12.47 -8.42 17.66
C SER A 44 11.50 -7.27 17.52
N ASN A 45 11.20 -6.64 18.63
CA ASN A 45 10.24 -5.54 18.70
C ASN A 45 10.67 -4.33 17.88
N GLY A 46 11.97 -4.07 17.80
CA GLY A 46 12.49 -2.94 17.04
C GLY A 46 12.21 -3.05 15.54
N ASN A 47 12.41 -4.22 14.97
CA ASN A 47 12.17 -4.46 13.55
C ASN A 47 10.71 -4.36 13.20
N VAL A 48 9.83 -4.83 14.07
CA VAL A 48 8.38 -4.77 13.82
C VAL A 48 7.92 -3.31 13.79
N THR A 49 8.40 -2.50 14.72
CA THR A 49 8.04 -1.07 14.76
C THR A 49 8.53 -0.34 13.50
N ALA A 50 9.76 -0.59 13.08
CA ALA A 50 10.31 0.02 11.87
C ALA A 50 9.51 -0.39 10.64
N LYS A 51 9.12 -1.65 10.54
CA LYS A 51 8.29 -2.14 9.43
C LYS A 51 6.91 -1.54 9.45
N LEU A 52 6.33 -1.35 10.63
CA LEU A 52 5.03 -0.69 10.77
C LEU A 52 5.09 0.75 10.25
N ILE A 53 6.12 1.49 10.64
CA ILE A 53 6.30 2.88 10.19
C ILE A 53 6.43 2.93 8.67
N ALA A 54 7.23 2.05 8.09
CA ALA A 54 7.40 1.98 6.63
C ALA A 54 6.09 1.63 5.94
N ALA A 55 5.30 0.71 6.51
CA ALA A 55 4.01 0.33 5.96
C ALA A 55 3.03 1.50 6.00
N GLN A 56 2.96 2.22 7.11
CA GLN A 56 2.09 3.38 7.24
C GLN A 56 2.44 4.45 6.21
N ALA A 57 3.73 4.72 6.02
CA ALA A 57 4.19 5.72 5.05
C ALA A 57 3.79 5.32 3.62
N LEU A 58 3.96 4.07 3.26
CA LEU A 58 3.62 3.58 1.93
C LEU A 58 2.11 3.62 1.68
N ILE A 59 1.32 3.19 2.65
CA ILE A 59 -0.14 3.21 2.54
C ILE A 59 -0.66 4.65 2.44
N ASP A 60 -0.10 5.55 3.24
CA ASP A 60 -0.47 6.96 3.21
C ASP A 60 -0.14 7.59 1.85
N LYS A 61 1.02 7.31 1.30
CA LYS A 61 1.40 7.76 -0.05
C LYS A 61 0.43 7.25 -1.10
N ALA A 62 0.07 5.98 -1.04
CA ALA A 62 -0.87 5.38 -1.97
C ALA A 62 -2.23 6.06 -1.90
N SER A 63 -2.67 6.42 -0.70
CA SER A 63 -3.91 7.14 -0.50
C SER A 63 -3.85 8.56 -1.10
N LYS A 64 -2.75 9.26 -0.88
CA LYS A 64 -2.56 10.62 -1.42
C LYS A 64 -2.54 10.63 -2.94
N LYS A 65 -1.99 9.59 -3.55
CA LYS A 65 -1.96 9.44 -5.00
C LYS A 65 -3.30 8.98 -5.59
N GLY A 66 -4.25 8.64 -4.74
CA GLY A 66 -5.56 8.19 -5.17
C GLY A 66 -5.61 6.73 -5.60
N VAL A 67 -4.56 5.96 -5.38
CA VAL A 67 -4.52 4.53 -5.71
C VAL A 67 -5.41 3.74 -4.75
N ILE A 68 -5.43 4.15 -3.49
CA ILE A 68 -6.26 3.55 -2.44
C ILE A 68 -7.13 4.64 -1.83
N HIS A 69 -8.39 4.31 -1.57
CA HIS A 69 -9.30 5.24 -0.93
C HIS A 69 -8.84 5.55 0.50
N LYS A 70 -9.04 6.80 0.96
CA LYS A 70 -8.68 7.24 2.30
C LYS A 70 -9.17 6.31 3.39
N LYS A 71 -10.42 5.90 3.32
CA LYS A 71 -11.02 5.03 4.33
C LYS A 71 -10.36 3.66 4.36
N THR A 72 -10.02 3.13 3.18
CA THR A 72 -9.32 1.84 3.08
C THR A 72 -7.93 1.95 3.69
N ALA A 73 -7.21 3.05 3.39
CA ALA A 73 -5.88 3.28 3.94
C ALA A 73 -5.93 3.39 5.47
N ALA A 74 -6.85 4.17 5.99
CA ALA A 74 -7.02 4.34 7.44
C ALA A 74 -7.32 3.00 8.13
N ARG A 75 -8.17 2.18 7.51
CA ARG A 75 -8.52 0.86 8.04
C ARG A 75 -7.32 -0.07 8.08
N LYS A 76 -6.51 -0.09 7.00
CA LYS A 76 -5.32 -0.92 6.94
C LYS A 76 -4.29 -0.50 7.99
N ILE A 77 -4.06 0.80 8.13
CA ILE A 77 -3.10 1.32 9.12
C ILE A 77 -3.58 0.99 10.53
N SER A 78 -4.86 1.22 10.82
CA SER A 78 -5.44 0.92 12.12
C SER A 78 -5.28 -0.55 12.50
N ARG A 79 -5.60 -1.45 11.58
CA ARG A 79 -5.49 -2.89 11.81
C ARG A 79 -4.05 -3.32 12.05
N LEU A 80 -3.10 -2.79 11.28
CA LEU A 80 -1.69 -3.09 11.47
C LEU A 80 -1.18 -2.58 12.80
N SER A 81 -1.56 -1.35 13.18
CA SER A 81 -1.15 -0.77 14.46
C SER A 81 -1.66 -1.59 15.62
N LYS A 82 -2.92 -2.01 15.57
CA LYS A 82 -3.51 -2.85 16.61
C LYS A 82 -2.80 -4.19 16.73
N LEU A 83 -2.47 -4.79 15.59
CA LEU A 83 -1.76 -6.06 15.55
C LEU A 83 -0.40 -5.95 16.21
N VAL A 84 0.37 -4.92 15.86
CA VAL A 84 1.70 -4.69 16.40
C VAL A 84 1.63 -4.37 17.90
N ASN A 85 0.72 -3.51 18.31
CA ASN A 85 0.56 -3.16 19.73
C ASN A 85 0.12 -4.36 20.56
N SER A 86 -0.74 -5.19 20.02
CA SER A 86 -1.17 -6.42 20.68
C SER A 86 -0.01 -7.38 20.90
N ALA A 87 0.90 -7.47 19.94
CA ALA A 87 2.06 -8.34 20.06
C ALA A 87 3.08 -7.85 21.08
N LYS A 88 3.12 -6.54 21.35
CA LYS A 88 4.05 -5.96 22.33
C LYS A 88 3.64 -6.22 23.77
N THR A 89 2.38 -6.45 24.00
CA THR A 89 1.88 -6.74 25.34
C THR A 89 1.89 -8.22 25.65
#